data_bac5fdaa057444965989307acf1019cc
#
_entry.id   bac5fdaa057444965989307acf1019cc
#
_cell.length_a   1.000
_cell.length_b   1.000
_cell.length_c   1.000
_cell.angle_alpha   90.00
_cell.angle_beta   90.00
_cell.angle_gamma   90.00
#
_symmetry.space_group_name_H-M   'P 1'
#
loop_
_entity.id
_entity.type
_entity.pdbx_description
1 polymer ?
#
loop_
_entity_poly.entity_id
_entity_poly.type
_entity_poly.pdbx_seq_one_letter_code
_entity_poly.pdbx_strand_id
1 'polypeptide(L)'
;MHFNAGLPTDALLLAAGATENTNSLVSFAWIMAAALLAPLVSYMLGYRFPSVALLLIFGMIIGPSVLDLAAEDEGIEMLKELGVGALFLLAGFEIQISTLKTKEAGTALSTWIICALACGVGAYFLVDNVPGAIVVALALTSTALGTLTPMLKQDRILGTKVGNSVMIHGAIGEVAPITAMALLLGTRSTLTTMIILLFFIIIAVAVAIMPAAIASAIPWVKTAFISGAGSTNQTILRLIILILAILMAVTAVFEL
;
A
#
# COMPACT_ATOMS: atom_id res chain seq x y z
N MET A 1 22.12 -18.46 -52.21
CA MET A 1 20.70 -18.67 -51.91
C MET A 1 20.47 -18.39 -50.42
N HIS A 2 20.13 -17.17 -50.06
CA HIS A 2 19.77 -16.82 -48.67
C HIS A 2 18.30 -17.20 -48.48
N PHE A 3 18.07 -18.23 -47.69
CA PHE A 3 16.72 -18.62 -47.25
C PHE A 3 16.36 -17.70 -46.08
N ASN A 4 15.75 -16.56 -46.38
CA ASN A 4 15.20 -15.67 -45.38
C ASN A 4 13.78 -16.22 -45.08
N ALA A 5 13.68 -17.17 -44.17
CA ALA A 5 12.41 -17.65 -43.65
C ALA A 5 11.87 -16.57 -42.68
N GLY A 6 11.21 -15.56 -43.23
CA GLY A 6 10.42 -14.62 -42.46
C GLY A 6 9.34 -15.37 -41.72
N LEU A 7 9.53 -15.59 -40.44
CA LEU A 7 8.44 -16.00 -39.55
C LEU A 7 7.32 -14.95 -39.69
N PRO A 8 6.04 -15.36 -39.82
CA PRO A 8 4.95 -14.44 -39.88
C PRO A 8 4.99 -13.55 -38.62
N THR A 9 4.76 -12.27 -38.80
CA THR A 9 4.79 -11.25 -37.73
C THR A 9 3.98 -11.67 -36.50
N ASP A 10 2.86 -12.38 -36.73
CA ASP A 10 2.02 -12.93 -35.67
C ASP A 10 2.71 -14.00 -34.82
N ALA A 11 3.55 -14.85 -35.44
CA ALA A 11 4.34 -15.86 -34.73
C ALA A 11 5.46 -15.22 -33.91
N LEU A 12 6.05 -14.12 -34.40
CA LEU A 12 7.06 -13.36 -33.66
C LEU A 12 6.45 -12.63 -32.45
N LEU A 13 5.27 -12.04 -32.60
CA LEU A 13 4.54 -11.39 -31.53
C LEU A 13 4.08 -12.40 -30.46
N LEU A 14 3.61 -13.59 -30.88
CA LEU A 14 3.27 -14.66 -29.94
C LEU A 14 4.49 -15.20 -29.19
N ALA A 15 5.62 -15.34 -29.85
CA ALA A 15 6.86 -15.77 -29.21
C ALA A 15 7.41 -14.71 -28.25
N ALA A 16 7.34 -13.43 -28.59
CA ALA A 16 7.73 -12.33 -27.71
C ALA A 16 6.84 -12.27 -26.46
N GLY A 17 5.52 -12.34 -26.62
CA GLY A 17 4.60 -12.38 -25.48
C GLY A 17 4.75 -13.62 -24.60
N ALA A 18 5.13 -14.79 -25.18
CA ALA A 18 5.40 -15.99 -24.41
C ALA A 18 6.70 -15.89 -23.58
N THR A 19 7.74 -15.25 -24.12
CA THR A 19 8.99 -15.03 -23.38
C THR A 19 8.82 -14.01 -22.26
N GLU A 20 8.09 -12.94 -22.48
CA GLU A 20 7.78 -11.92 -21.48
C GLU A 20 6.98 -12.49 -20.30
N ASN A 21 5.91 -13.24 -20.57
CA ASN A 21 5.15 -13.94 -19.53
C ASN A 21 6.00 -14.94 -18.73
N THR A 22 6.94 -15.63 -19.37
CA THR A 22 7.84 -16.57 -18.68
C THR A 22 8.78 -15.83 -17.73
N ASN A 23 9.30 -14.68 -18.13
CA ASN A 23 10.17 -13.86 -17.30
C ASN A 23 9.42 -13.31 -16.08
N SER A 24 8.19 -12.82 -16.27
CA SER A 24 7.32 -12.34 -15.17
C SER A 24 7.04 -13.44 -14.14
N LEU A 25 6.74 -14.67 -14.59
CA LEU A 25 6.50 -15.79 -13.68
C LEU A 25 7.75 -16.22 -12.91
N VAL A 26 8.92 -16.19 -13.54
CA VAL A 26 10.20 -16.47 -12.86
C VAL A 26 10.53 -15.39 -11.85
N SER A 27 10.38 -14.11 -12.22
CA SER A 27 10.56 -12.97 -11.30
C SER A 27 9.60 -13.09 -10.11
N PHE A 28 8.33 -13.39 -10.35
CA PHE A 28 7.34 -13.61 -9.30
C PHE A 28 7.72 -14.76 -8.37
N ALA A 29 8.23 -15.87 -8.89
CA ALA A 29 8.68 -17.00 -8.06
C ALA A 29 9.82 -16.60 -7.13
N TRP A 30 10.81 -15.83 -7.60
CA TRP A 30 11.89 -15.31 -6.78
C TRP A 30 11.40 -14.32 -5.71
N ILE A 31 10.47 -13.43 -6.07
CA ILE A 31 9.84 -12.50 -5.12
C ILE A 31 9.10 -13.27 -4.03
N MET A 32 8.33 -14.31 -4.40
CA MET A 32 7.61 -15.14 -3.42
C MET A 32 8.55 -15.96 -2.54
N ALA A 33 9.68 -16.45 -3.09
CA ALA A 33 10.72 -17.11 -2.31
C ALA A 33 11.33 -16.16 -1.27
N ALA A 34 11.66 -14.94 -1.66
CA ALA A 34 12.15 -13.89 -0.75
C ALA A 34 11.10 -13.53 0.31
N ALA A 35 9.82 -13.43 -0.08
CA ALA A 35 8.71 -13.16 0.82
C ALA A 35 8.52 -14.25 1.88
N LEU A 36 8.75 -15.51 1.52
CA LEU A 36 8.73 -16.64 2.44
C LEU A 36 9.95 -16.66 3.37
N LEU A 37 11.13 -16.35 2.83
CA LEU A 37 12.39 -16.41 3.60
C LEU A 37 12.48 -15.29 4.63
N ALA A 38 11.93 -14.09 4.37
CA ALA A 38 12.04 -12.94 5.27
C ALA A 38 11.51 -13.22 6.69
N PRO A 39 10.29 -13.73 6.92
CA PRO A 39 9.81 -14.04 8.25
C PRO A 39 10.57 -15.22 8.91
N LEU A 40 11.06 -16.18 8.12
CA LEU A 40 11.86 -17.30 8.62
C LEU A 40 13.22 -16.82 9.17
N VAL A 41 13.89 -15.94 8.41
CA VAL A 41 15.16 -15.33 8.84
C VAL A 41 14.93 -14.41 10.05
N SER A 42 13.85 -13.62 10.06
CA SER A 42 13.47 -12.81 11.22
C SER A 42 13.30 -13.66 12.49
N TYR A 43 12.62 -14.80 12.36
CA TYR A 43 12.46 -15.76 13.45
C TYR A 43 13.82 -16.32 13.94
N MET A 44 14.69 -16.74 13.01
CA MET A 44 16.03 -17.24 13.33
C MET A 44 16.90 -16.20 14.04
N LEU A 45 16.72 -14.92 13.72
CA LEU A 45 17.41 -13.79 14.36
C LEU A 45 16.75 -13.33 15.68
N GLY A 46 15.80 -14.12 16.19
CA GLY A 46 15.09 -13.80 17.44
C GLY A 46 14.21 -12.56 17.36
N TYR A 47 13.62 -12.27 16.20
CA TYR A 47 12.79 -11.09 15.90
C TYR A 47 13.49 -9.74 16.10
N ARG A 48 14.82 -9.71 16.13
CA ARG A 48 15.58 -8.46 16.25
C ARG A 48 15.48 -7.59 15.00
N PHE A 49 15.23 -8.20 13.84
CA PHE A 49 15.00 -7.50 12.58
C PHE A 49 13.55 -7.72 12.13
N PRO A 50 12.79 -6.64 11.90
CA PRO A 50 11.44 -6.74 11.35
C PRO A 50 11.47 -7.45 9.98
N SER A 51 10.51 -8.33 9.74
CA SER A 51 10.42 -9.06 8.46
C SER A 51 10.32 -8.12 7.25
N VAL A 52 9.68 -6.96 7.42
CA VAL A 52 9.58 -5.93 6.36
C VAL A 52 10.95 -5.39 5.95
N ALA A 53 11.85 -5.16 6.92
CA ALA A 53 13.22 -4.72 6.59
C ALA A 53 13.99 -5.79 5.83
N LEU A 54 13.80 -7.07 6.18
CA LEU A 54 14.39 -8.20 5.46
C LEU A 54 13.82 -8.35 4.05
N LEU A 55 12.51 -8.08 3.86
CA LEU A 55 11.89 -8.07 2.53
C LEU A 55 12.54 -7.02 1.61
N LEU A 56 12.80 -5.82 2.13
CA LEU A 56 13.50 -4.77 1.37
C LEU A 56 14.92 -5.19 1.00
N ILE A 57 15.68 -5.76 1.95
CA ILE A 57 17.03 -6.25 1.71
C ILE A 57 17.02 -7.37 0.66
N PHE A 58 16.13 -8.34 0.79
CA PHE A 58 16.01 -9.43 -0.17
C PHE A 58 15.58 -8.94 -1.55
N GLY A 59 14.65 -7.95 -1.62
CA GLY A 59 14.27 -7.31 -2.86
C GLY A 59 15.44 -6.64 -3.56
N MET A 60 16.31 -5.94 -2.82
CA MET A 60 17.54 -5.36 -3.38
C MET A 60 18.52 -6.45 -3.88
N ILE A 61 18.62 -7.56 -3.17
CA ILE A 61 19.55 -8.67 -3.55
C ILE A 61 19.07 -9.37 -4.82
N ILE A 62 17.78 -9.71 -4.92
CA ILE A 62 17.22 -10.42 -6.08
C ILE A 62 16.97 -9.51 -7.28
N GLY A 63 16.91 -8.19 -7.04
CA GLY A 63 16.66 -7.19 -8.07
C GLY A 63 17.82 -7.01 -9.05
N PRO A 64 17.61 -6.15 -10.08
CA PRO A 64 18.57 -5.96 -11.17
C PRO A 64 19.90 -5.36 -10.73
N SER A 65 19.95 -4.76 -9.52
CA SER A 65 21.17 -4.12 -9.02
C SER A 65 22.22 -5.10 -8.49
N VAL A 66 21.85 -6.34 -8.13
CA VAL A 66 22.79 -7.31 -7.51
C VAL A 66 22.78 -8.66 -8.23
N LEU A 67 21.71 -9.44 -8.16
CA LEU A 67 21.65 -10.79 -8.73
C LEU A 67 20.88 -10.87 -10.05
N ASP A 68 20.09 -9.86 -10.39
CA ASP A 68 19.26 -9.80 -11.60
C ASP A 68 18.38 -11.04 -11.80
N LEU A 69 17.81 -11.55 -10.70
CA LEU A 69 16.94 -12.72 -10.69
C LEU A 69 15.47 -12.36 -10.90
N ALA A 70 15.11 -11.12 -10.57
CA ALA A 70 13.77 -10.58 -10.72
C ALA A 70 13.83 -9.24 -11.45
N ALA A 71 13.18 -9.18 -12.61
CA ALA A 71 13.05 -7.96 -13.41
C ALA A 71 11.70 -7.31 -13.16
N GLU A 72 11.66 -5.99 -13.30
CA GLU A 72 10.42 -5.20 -13.27
C GLU A 72 9.85 -5.14 -14.69
N ASP A 73 8.82 -5.94 -14.95
CA ASP A 73 8.07 -5.98 -16.20
C ASP A 73 6.59 -5.63 -15.93
N GLU A 74 5.77 -5.52 -16.98
CA GLU A 74 4.35 -5.14 -16.86
C GLU A 74 3.57 -6.06 -15.91
N GLY A 75 3.88 -7.37 -15.89
CA GLY A 75 3.23 -8.33 -14.99
C GLY A 75 3.59 -8.10 -13.53
N ILE A 76 4.87 -7.85 -13.24
CA ILE A 76 5.35 -7.52 -11.89
C ILE A 76 4.85 -6.14 -11.47
N GLU A 77 4.78 -5.16 -12.38
CA GLU A 77 4.26 -3.84 -12.07
C GLU A 77 2.79 -3.89 -11.66
N MET A 78 1.95 -4.64 -12.38
CA MET A 78 0.56 -4.86 -11.98
C MET A 78 0.44 -5.52 -10.60
N LEU A 79 1.28 -6.53 -10.31
CA LEU A 79 1.30 -7.17 -8.99
C LEU A 79 1.78 -6.22 -7.88
N LYS A 80 2.75 -5.37 -8.18
CA LYS A 80 3.23 -4.30 -7.29
C LYS A 80 2.09 -3.34 -6.94
N GLU A 81 1.36 -2.85 -7.93
CA GLU A 81 0.21 -1.97 -7.71
C GLU A 81 -0.87 -2.63 -6.87
N LEU A 82 -1.24 -3.88 -7.18
CA LEU A 82 -2.19 -4.66 -6.36
C LEU A 82 -1.69 -4.83 -4.91
N GLY A 83 -0.40 -5.10 -4.74
CA GLY A 83 0.22 -5.23 -3.42
C GLY A 83 0.18 -3.92 -2.62
N VAL A 84 0.51 -2.81 -3.25
CA VAL A 84 0.45 -1.47 -2.64
C VAL A 84 -0.99 -1.11 -2.28
N GLY A 85 -1.94 -1.33 -3.19
CA GLY A 85 -3.37 -1.11 -2.92
C GLY A 85 -3.88 -1.97 -1.75
N ALA A 86 -3.45 -3.23 -1.66
CA ALA A 86 -3.80 -4.11 -0.54
C ALA A 86 -3.19 -3.63 0.79
N LEU A 87 -1.94 -3.12 0.78
CA LEU A 87 -1.31 -2.54 1.96
C LEU A 87 -2.06 -1.29 2.43
N PHE A 88 -2.44 -0.38 1.53
CA PHE A 88 -3.23 0.79 1.89
C PHE A 88 -4.62 0.44 2.41
N LEU A 89 -5.26 -0.57 1.82
CA LEU A 89 -6.56 -1.06 2.31
C LEU A 89 -6.41 -1.63 3.73
N LEU A 90 -5.37 -2.41 3.99
CA LEU A 90 -5.07 -2.97 5.31
C LEU A 90 -4.75 -1.88 6.33
N ALA A 91 -3.89 -0.93 5.98
CA ALA A 91 -3.56 0.22 6.82
C ALA A 91 -4.82 1.03 7.18
N GLY A 92 -5.68 1.29 6.18
CA GLY A 92 -6.97 1.95 6.41
C GLY A 92 -7.88 1.17 7.37
N PHE A 93 -7.83 -0.15 7.35
CA PHE A 93 -8.59 -1.01 8.26
C PHE A 93 -8.06 -1.00 9.70
N GLU A 94 -6.77 -0.77 9.89
CA GLU A 94 -6.14 -0.64 11.21
C GLU A 94 -6.47 0.69 11.90
N ILE A 95 -6.82 1.73 11.14
CA ILE A 95 -7.13 3.05 11.67
C ILE A 95 -8.51 3.05 12.35
N GLN A 96 -8.53 3.24 13.66
CA GLN A 96 -9.77 3.40 14.42
C GLN A 96 -10.27 4.85 14.31
N ILE A 97 -11.34 5.07 13.56
CA ILE A 97 -11.94 6.42 13.35
C ILE A 97 -12.35 7.09 14.67
N SER A 98 -12.75 6.32 15.68
CA SER A 98 -13.07 6.81 17.02
C SER A 98 -11.87 7.51 17.69
N THR A 99 -10.68 7.01 17.43
CA THR A 99 -9.42 7.51 17.98
C THR A 99 -9.02 8.85 17.35
N LEU A 100 -9.35 9.06 16.08
CA LEU A 100 -9.08 10.32 15.37
C LEU A 100 -9.97 11.49 15.83
N LYS A 101 -11.06 11.23 16.55
CA LYS A 101 -11.96 12.26 17.09
C LYS A 101 -11.56 12.76 18.48
N THR A 102 -10.45 12.28 19.04
CA THR A 102 -9.99 12.67 20.37
C THR A 102 -9.15 13.97 20.33
N LYS A 103 -9.05 14.63 21.49
CA LYS A 103 -8.12 15.79 21.64
C LYS A 103 -6.66 15.39 21.36
N GLU A 104 -6.31 14.14 21.63
CA GLU A 104 -5.00 13.57 21.37
C GLU A 104 -4.66 13.54 19.88
N ALA A 105 -5.66 13.33 19.01
CA ALA A 105 -5.46 13.38 17.57
C ALA A 105 -5.09 14.80 17.10
N GLY A 106 -5.71 15.84 17.67
CA GLY A 106 -5.32 17.23 17.39
C GLY A 106 -3.88 17.53 17.82
N THR A 107 -3.45 17.01 18.97
CA THR A 107 -2.07 17.12 19.42
C THR A 107 -1.12 16.36 18.49
N ALA A 108 -1.47 15.15 18.07
CA ALA A 108 -0.68 14.36 17.14
C ALA A 108 -0.52 15.06 15.78
N LEU A 109 -1.60 15.65 15.26
CA LEU A 109 -1.56 16.42 14.01
C LEU A 109 -0.65 17.65 14.14
N SER A 110 -0.77 18.42 15.23
CA SER A 110 0.10 19.59 15.46
C SER A 110 1.58 19.19 15.61
N THR A 111 1.85 18.11 16.32
CA THR A 111 3.21 17.56 16.45
C THR A 111 3.75 17.12 15.09
N TRP A 112 2.94 16.44 14.29
CA TRP A 112 3.33 16.03 12.94
C TRP A 112 3.65 17.25 12.05
N ILE A 113 2.83 18.30 12.07
CA ILE A 113 3.08 19.55 11.32
C ILE A 113 4.40 20.17 11.72
N ILE A 114 4.68 20.26 13.03
CA ILE A 114 5.95 20.81 13.53
C ILE A 114 7.13 19.97 13.04
N CYS A 115 7.04 18.64 13.12
CA CYS A 115 8.07 17.73 12.60
C CYS A 115 8.26 17.88 11.08
N ALA A 116 7.17 17.95 10.31
CA ALA A 116 7.22 18.12 8.87
C ALA A 116 7.89 19.45 8.48
N LEU A 117 7.58 20.54 9.19
CA LEU A 117 8.23 21.83 8.97
C LEU A 117 9.72 21.80 9.34
N ALA A 118 10.08 21.19 10.46
CA ALA A 118 11.47 21.05 10.88
C ALA A 118 12.27 20.19 9.87
N CYS A 119 11.72 19.05 9.44
CA CYS A 119 12.31 18.22 8.39
C CYS A 119 12.38 18.95 7.05
N GLY A 120 11.36 19.77 6.71
CA GLY A 120 11.33 20.57 5.50
C GLY A 120 12.44 21.63 5.45
N VAL A 121 12.66 22.32 6.57
CA VAL A 121 13.80 23.25 6.71
C VAL A 121 15.12 22.51 6.55
N GLY A 122 15.30 21.35 7.20
CA GLY A 122 16.50 20.54 7.04
C GLY A 122 16.70 20.05 5.61
N ALA A 123 15.65 19.54 4.98
CA ALA A 123 15.67 19.06 3.60
C ALA A 123 15.98 20.17 2.59
N TYR A 124 15.52 21.40 2.82
CA TYR A 124 15.81 22.55 1.97
C TYR A 124 17.31 22.86 1.83
N PHE A 125 18.11 22.55 2.86
CA PHE A 125 19.57 22.70 2.80
C PHE A 125 20.29 21.51 2.13
N LEU A 126 19.58 20.39 1.93
CA LEU A 126 20.14 19.16 1.36
C LEU A 126 19.75 18.94 -0.10
N VAL A 127 18.66 19.58 -0.53
CA VAL A 127 18.07 19.37 -1.87
C VAL A 127 17.93 20.71 -2.57
N ASP A 128 18.48 20.80 -3.78
CA ASP A 128 18.57 22.07 -4.55
C ASP A 128 17.23 22.59 -5.07
N ASN A 129 16.10 21.91 -4.79
CA ASN A 129 14.79 22.33 -5.25
C ASN A 129 13.70 22.13 -4.18
N VAL A 130 12.70 23.03 -4.19
CA VAL A 130 11.61 23.04 -3.20
C VAL A 130 10.73 21.79 -3.28
N PRO A 131 10.29 21.32 -4.47
CA PRO A 131 9.49 20.08 -4.53
C PRO A 131 10.23 18.87 -3.95
N GLY A 132 11.51 18.70 -4.26
CA GLY A 132 12.32 17.62 -3.68
C GLY A 132 12.46 17.73 -2.16
N ALA A 133 12.64 18.94 -1.62
CA ALA A 133 12.69 19.17 -0.18
C ALA A 133 11.36 18.79 0.50
N ILE A 134 10.22 19.08 -0.12
CA ILE A 134 8.90 18.68 0.37
C ILE A 134 8.78 17.14 0.38
N VAL A 135 9.16 16.46 -0.71
CA VAL A 135 9.14 14.98 -0.77
C VAL A 135 9.96 14.37 0.34
N VAL A 136 11.20 14.84 0.53
CA VAL A 136 12.10 14.33 1.58
C VAL A 136 11.52 14.59 2.96
N ALA A 137 10.97 15.77 3.22
CA ALA A 137 10.35 16.11 4.50
C ALA A 137 9.15 15.20 4.82
N LEU A 138 8.28 14.99 3.84
CA LEU A 138 7.11 14.13 4.01
C LEU A 138 7.52 12.66 4.20
N ALA A 139 8.52 12.18 3.45
CA ALA A 139 9.04 10.84 3.61
C ALA A 139 9.64 10.61 5.01
N LEU A 140 10.41 11.56 5.53
CA LEU A 140 11.02 11.48 6.86
C LEU A 140 10.00 11.52 8.01
N THR A 141 8.82 12.09 7.78
CA THR A 141 7.75 12.20 8.77
C THR A 141 6.67 11.14 8.62
N SER A 142 6.82 10.23 7.66
CA SER A 142 5.88 9.12 7.47
C SER A 142 6.13 8.00 8.48
N THR A 143 5.05 7.35 8.89
CA THR A 143 5.07 6.18 9.78
C THR A 143 4.31 5.03 9.14
N ALA A 144 4.51 3.80 9.64
CA ALA A 144 3.83 2.60 9.15
C ALA A 144 3.17 1.85 10.33
N LEU A 145 1.85 1.96 10.46
CA LEU A 145 1.08 1.26 11.50
C LEU A 145 1.17 -0.26 11.36
N GLY A 146 1.22 -0.76 10.13
CA GLY A 146 1.34 -2.19 9.87
C GLY A 146 2.56 -2.85 10.52
N THR A 147 3.63 -2.09 10.78
CA THR A 147 4.79 -2.57 11.54
C THR A 147 4.71 -2.26 13.03
N LEU A 148 4.12 -1.13 13.40
CA LEU A 148 4.00 -0.70 14.80
C LEU A 148 3.01 -1.56 15.59
N THR A 149 1.86 -1.88 15.02
CA THR A 149 0.79 -2.64 15.69
C THR A 149 1.24 -4.02 16.19
N PRO A 150 1.94 -4.86 15.40
CA PRO A 150 2.49 -6.12 15.89
C PRO A 150 3.51 -5.94 17.02
N MET A 151 4.38 -4.93 16.94
CA MET A 151 5.37 -4.63 17.99
C MET A 151 4.69 -4.26 19.29
N LEU A 152 3.69 -3.36 19.27
CA LEU A 152 2.93 -2.97 20.46
C LEU A 152 2.16 -4.16 21.09
N LYS A 153 1.69 -5.10 20.25
CA LYS A 153 1.07 -6.35 20.71
C LYS A 153 2.09 -7.27 21.39
N GLN A 154 3.27 -7.42 20.80
CA GLN A 154 4.34 -8.27 21.32
C GLN A 154 4.82 -7.76 22.69
N ASP A 155 5.00 -6.44 22.83
CA ASP A 155 5.42 -5.80 24.07
C ASP A 155 4.27 -5.61 25.10
N ARG A 156 3.05 -6.07 24.77
CA ARG A 156 1.85 -5.98 25.61
C ARG A 156 1.48 -4.56 26.05
N ILE A 157 1.86 -3.57 25.27
CA ILE A 157 1.54 -2.15 25.54
C ILE A 157 0.37 -1.64 24.72
N LEU A 158 -0.13 -2.43 23.79
CA LEU A 158 -1.35 -2.09 23.05
C LEU A 158 -2.53 -1.96 24.05
N GLY A 159 -3.31 -0.86 23.95
CA GLY A 159 -4.41 -0.56 24.88
C GLY A 159 -4.00 0.21 26.14
N THR A 160 -2.70 0.38 26.41
CA THR A 160 -2.22 1.30 27.42
C THR A 160 -2.27 2.76 26.93
N LYS A 161 -2.14 3.74 27.82
CA LYS A 161 -2.07 5.17 27.41
C LYS A 161 -0.94 5.42 26.41
N VAL A 162 0.22 4.80 26.61
CA VAL A 162 1.38 4.92 25.72
C VAL A 162 1.07 4.26 24.37
N GLY A 163 0.59 3.02 24.38
CA GLY A 163 0.23 2.30 23.15
C GLY A 163 -0.83 3.03 22.33
N ASN A 164 -1.87 3.57 22.99
CA ASN A 164 -2.89 4.36 22.32
C ASN A 164 -2.31 5.66 21.71
N SER A 165 -1.45 6.36 22.43
CA SER A 165 -0.78 7.56 21.92
C SER A 165 0.09 7.22 20.70
N VAL A 166 0.85 6.13 20.73
CA VAL A 166 1.65 5.66 19.59
C VAL A 166 0.77 5.34 18.39
N MET A 167 -0.37 4.65 18.61
CA MET A 167 -1.32 4.34 17.53
C MET A 167 -1.92 5.60 16.91
N ILE A 168 -2.26 6.62 17.70
CA ILE A 168 -2.80 7.89 17.21
C ILE A 168 -1.77 8.65 16.38
N HIS A 169 -0.55 8.79 16.90
CA HIS A 169 0.55 9.47 16.19
C HIS A 169 0.94 8.69 14.93
N GLY A 170 0.96 7.36 15.00
CA GLY A 170 1.19 6.49 13.85
C GLY A 170 0.13 6.66 12.76
N ALA A 171 -1.16 6.68 13.12
CA ALA A 171 -2.25 6.89 12.16
C ALA A 171 -2.16 8.27 11.47
N ILE A 172 -1.88 9.32 12.22
CA ILE A 172 -1.68 10.66 11.66
C ILE A 172 -0.42 10.68 10.78
N GLY A 173 0.69 10.10 11.25
CA GLY A 173 1.94 10.05 10.51
C GLY A 173 1.90 9.14 9.27
N GLU A 174 0.89 8.30 9.10
CA GLU A 174 0.66 7.54 7.88
C GLU A 174 -0.23 8.31 6.88
N VAL A 175 -1.36 8.84 7.34
CA VAL A 175 -2.35 9.51 6.48
C VAL A 175 -1.91 10.92 6.08
N ALA A 176 -1.34 11.68 7.01
CA ALA A 176 -1.02 13.09 6.78
C ALA A 176 0.06 13.32 5.71
N PRO A 177 1.20 12.58 5.67
CA PRO A 177 2.18 12.72 4.59
C PRO A 177 1.61 12.39 3.22
N ILE A 178 0.81 11.32 3.10
CA ILE A 178 0.19 10.89 1.83
C ILE A 178 -0.76 11.99 1.34
N THR A 179 -1.63 12.49 2.23
CA THR A 179 -2.56 13.58 1.90
C THR A 179 -1.81 14.85 1.54
N ALA A 180 -0.76 15.20 2.27
CA ALA A 180 0.06 16.38 1.98
C ALA A 180 0.80 16.23 0.64
N MET A 181 1.31 15.05 0.31
CA MET A 181 1.96 14.77 -0.96
C MET A 181 0.98 14.95 -2.13
N ALA A 182 -0.21 14.38 -2.03
CA ALA A 182 -1.25 14.53 -3.04
C ALA A 182 -1.66 16.01 -3.26
N LEU A 183 -1.72 16.81 -2.18
CA LEU A 183 -2.11 18.23 -2.26
C LEU A 183 -0.99 19.16 -2.71
N LEU A 184 0.27 18.90 -2.34
CA LEU A 184 1.40 19.80 -2.55
C LEU A 184 2.17 19.49 -3.84
N LEU A 185 2.21 18.21 -4.24
CA LEU A 185 3.00 17.73 -5.38
C LEU A 185 2.12 17.33 -6.57
N GLY A 186 0.80 17.36 -6.44
CA GLY A 186 -0.12 17.11 -7.55
C GLY A 186 0.12 18.11 -8.69
N THR A 187 0.15 17.61 -9.92
CA THR A 187 0.33 18.42 -11.15
C THR A 187 -0.87 19.31 -11.46
N ARG A 188 -1.98 19.08 -10.78
CA ARG A 188 -3.25 19.82 -10.93
C ARG A 188 -3.33 20.97 -9.92
N SER A 189 -4.23 21.93 -10.17
CA SER A 189 -4.46 23.00 -9.19
C SER A 189 -4.93 22.41 -7.85
N THR A 190 -4.51 22.99 -6.74
CA THR A 190 -4.85 22.54 -5.38
C THR A 190 -6.36 22.39 -5.18
N LEU A 191 -7.16 23.28 -5.76
CA LEU A 191 -8.62 23.21 -5.73
C LEU A 191 -9.16 21.97 -6.46
N THR A 192 -8.62 21.67 -7.65
CA THR A 192 -9.02 20.49 -8.42
C THR A 192 -8.66 19.22 -7.65
N THR A 193 -7.46 19.15 -7.09
CA THR A 193 -7.00 18.00 -6.28
C THR A 193 -7.89 17.82 -5.05
N MET A 194 -8.28 18.89 -4.35
CA MET A 194 -9.21 18.80 -3.22
C MET A 194 -10.60 18.26 -3.63
N ILE A 195 -11.12 18.71 -4.78
CA ILE A 195 -12.42 18.23 -5.28
C ILE A 195 -12.35 16.74 -5.63
N ILE A 196 -11.28 16.32 -6.32
CA ILE A 196 -11.07 14.92 -6.69
C ILE A 196 -10.90 14.06 -5.44
N LEU A 197 -10.10 14.49 -4.46
CA LEU A 197 -9.91 13.79 -3.20
C LEU A 197 -11.23 13.67 -2.42
N LEU A 198 -12.03 14.74 -2.36
CA LEU A 198 -13.35 14.69 -1.72
C LEU A 198 -14.28 13.70 -2.43
N PHE A 199 -14.29 13.70 -3.76
CA PHE A 199 -15.08 12.77 -4.56
C PHE A 199 -14.63 11.32 -4.35
N PHE A 200 -13.32 11.08 -4.31
CA PHE A 200 -12.75 9.78 -3.98
C PHE A 200 -13.16 9.31 -2.59
N ILE A 201 -13.10 10.18 -1.57
CA ILE A 201 -13.56 9.85 -0.21
C ILE A 201 -15.05 9.48 -0.21
N ILE A 202 -15.89 10.21 -0.94
CA ILE A 202 -17.32 9.89 -1.06
C ILE A 202 -17.52 8.51 -1.68
N ILE A 203 -16.80 8.19 -2.77
CA ILE A 203 -16.86 6.87 -3.40
C ILE A 203 -16.35 5.79 -2.44
N ALA A 204 -15.22 6.00 -1.78
CA ALA A 204 -14.65 5.04 -0.83
C ALA A 204 -15.62 4.74 0.32
N VAL A 205 -16.24 5.77 0.88
CA VAL A 205 -17.28 5.64 1.93
C VAL A 205 -18.50 4.91 1.39
N ALA A 206 -18.97 5.25 0.19
CA ALA A 206 -20.10 4.57 -0.43
C ALA A 206 -19.82 3.08 -0.65
N VAL A 207 -18.64 2.74 -1.18
CA VAL A 207 -18.20 1.35 -1.41
C VAL A 207 -18.05 0.60 -0.07
N ALA A 208 -17.54 1.25 0.97
CA ALA A 208 -17.38 0.64 2.29
C ALA A 208 -18.72 0.36 2.99
N ILE A 209 -19.71 1.24 2.83
CA ILE A 209 -21.05 1.12 3.46
C ILE A 209 -21.98 0.22 2.66
N MET A 210 -21.83 0.17 1.34
CA MET A 210 -22.74 -0.53 0.41
C MET A 210 -22.97 -2.01 0.78
N PRO A 211 -21.96 -2.83 1.14
CA PRO A 211 -22.18 -4.23 1.51
C PRO A 211 -23.04 -4.38 2.76
N ALA A 212 -22.84 -3.52 3.76
CA ALA A 212 -23.63 -3.54 4.99
C ALA A 212 -25.07 -3.07 4.73
N ALA A 213 -25.26 -2.05 3.89
CA ALA A 213 -26.57 -1.55 3.50
C ALA A 213 -27.35 -2.61 2.70
N ILE A 214 -26.73 -3.28 1.75
CA ILE A 214 -27.33 -4.38 0.97
C ILE A 214 -27.67 -5.55 1.88
N ALA A 215 -26.77 -5.96 2.77
CA ALA A 215 -27.00 -7.04 3.71
C ALA A 215 -28.14 -6.75 4.71
N SER A 216 -28.34 -5.48 5.07
CA SER A 216 -29.47 -5.08 5.93
C SER A 216 -30.79 -5.00 5.19
N ALA A 217 -30.78 -4.58 3.92
CA ALA A 217 -31.98 -4.44 3.09
C ALA A 217 -32.49 -5.79 2.56
N ILE A 218 -31.58 -6.76 2.35
CA ILE A 218 -31.89 -8.03 1.69
C ILE A 218 -31.44 -9.19 2.62
N PRO A 219 -32.36 -9.78 3.42
CA PRO A 219 -32.01 -10.77 4.45
C PRO A 219 -31.25 -12.00 3.93
N TRP A 220 -31.58 -12.50 2.74
CA TRP A 220 -30.89 -13.66 2.17
C TRP A 220 -29.42 -13.38 1.84
N VAL A 221 -29.07 -12.12 1.49
CA VAL A 221 -27.69 -11.69 1.23
C VAL A 221 -26.87 -11.80 2.51
N LYS A 222 -27.42 -11.34 3.64
CA LYS A 222 -26.76 -11.47 4.95
C LYS A 222 -26.49 -12.93 5.29
N THR A 223 -27.45 -13.81 5.06
CA THR A 223 -27.30 -15.24 5.30
C THR A 223 -26.23 -15.86 4.38
N ALA A 224 -26.21 -15.46 3.10
CA ALA A 224 -25.20 -15.91 2.13
C ALA A 224 -23.79 -15.47 2.53
N PHE A 225 -23.62 -14.24 3.03
CA PHE A 225 -22.31 -13.75 3.52
C PHE A 225 -21.84 -14.52 4.77
N ILE A 226 -22.73 -14.75 5.75
CA ILE A 226 -22.40 -15.44 6.98
C ILE A 226 -22.11 -16.93 6.71
N SER A 227 -22.94 -17.59 5.92
CA SER A 227 -22.71 -19.01 5.57
C SER A 227 -21.51 -19.22 4.64
N GLY A 228 -21.20 -18.23 3.79
CA GLY A 228 -20.04 -18.23 2.91
C GLY A 228 -18.70 -17.95 3.60
N ALA A 229 -18.71 -17.35 4.79
CA ALA A 229 -17.50 -16.97 5.50
C ALA A 229 -16.65 -18.17 5.96
N GLY A 230 -17.31 -19.27 6.34
CA GLY A 230 -16.64 -20.52 6.79
C GLY A 230 -16.60 -21.64 5.72
N SER A 231 -17.08 -21.37 4.52
CA SER A 231 -17.14 -22.34 3.42
C SER A 231 -16.03 -22.11 2.40
N THR A 232 -15.83 -23.07 1.50
CA THR A 232 -14.91 -22.98 0.36
C THR A 232 -15.18 -21.77 -0.53
N ASN A 233 -16.37 -21.15 -0.44
CA ASN A 233 -16.74 -20.00 -1.26
C ASN A 233 -16.02 -18.70 -0.91
N GLN A 234 -15.49 -18.55 0.32
CA GLN A 234 -14.71 -17.40 0.78
C GLN A 234 -15.33 -16.03 0.39
N THR A 235 -16.63 -15.89 0.57
CA THR A 235 -17.42 -14.72 0.10
C THR A 235 -16.86 -13.39 0.62
N ILE A 236 -16.36 -13.36 1.87
CA ILE A 236 -15.76 -12.16 2.48
C ILE A 236 -14.47 -11.79 1.76
N LEU A 237 -13.61 -12.76 1.43
CA LEU A 237 -12.36 -12.51 0.71
C LEU A 237 -12.64 -11.94 -0.69
N ARG A 238 -13.62 -12.52 -1.40
CA ARG A 238 -14.04 -12.00 -2.72
C ARG A 238 -14.57 -10.58 -2.64
N LEU A 239 -15.32 -10.25 -1.58
CA LEU A 239 -15.81 -8.89 -1.35
C LEU A 239 -14.64 -7.92 -1.12
N ILE A 240 -13.65 -8.29 -0.30
CA ILE A 240 -12.47 -7.46 -0.03
C ILE A 240 -11.68 -7.22 -1.33
N ILE A 241 -11.46 -8.27 -2.14
CA ILE A 241 -10.79 -8.15 -3.44
C ILE A 241 -11.59 -7.25 -4.40
N LEU A 242 -12.92 -7.36 -4.42
CA LEU A 242 -13.77 -6.51 -5.23
C LEU A 242 -13.67 -5.03 -4.80
N ILE A 243 -13.71 -4.76 -3.50
CA ILE A 243 -13.55 -3.41 -2.96
C ILE A 243 -12.18 -2.84 -3.36
N LEU A 244 -11.12 -3.62 -3.19
CA LEU A 244 -9.77 -3.25 -3.60
C LEU A 244 -9.72 -2.90 -5.10
N ALA A 245 -10.24 -3.78 -5.96
CA ALA A 245 -10.26 -3.57 -7.39
C ALA A 245 -11.04 -2.31 -7.81
N ILE A 246 -12.19 -2.06 -7.19
CA ILE A 246 -12.98 -0.84 -7.45
C ILE A 246 -12.21 0.41 -7.04
N LEU A 247 -11.61 0.43 -5.84
CA LEU A 247 -10.85 1.58 -5.36
C LEU A 247 -9.63 1.85 -6.24
N MET A 248 -8.89 0.80 -6.63
CA MET A 248 -7.76 0.92 -7.55
C MET A 248 -8.19 1.42 -8.93
N ALA A 249 -9.29 0.90 -9.48
CA ALA A 249 -9.81 1.39 -10.75
C ALA A 249 -10.21 2.87 -10.67
N VAL A 250 -10.79 3.31 -9.56
CA VAL A 250 -11.12 4.72 -9.33
C VAL A 250 -9.84 5.58 -9.25
N THR A 251 -8.82 5.15 -8.49
CA THR A 251 -7.54 5.90 -8.43
C THR A 251 -6.87 6.00 -9.79
N ALA A 252 -6.85 4.92 -10.57
CA ALA A 252 -6.28 4.90 -11.93
C ALA A 252 -7.02 5.85 -12.88
N VAL A 253 -8.37 5.87 -12.84
CA VAL A 253 -9.18 6.76 -13.72
C VAL A 253 -8.99 8.23 -13.37
N PHE A 254 -8.83 8.55 -12.08
CA PHE A 254 -8.66 9.94 -11.64
C PHE A 254 -7.19 10.37 -11.50
N GLU A 255 -6.24 9.49 -11.82
CA GLU A 255 -4.78 9.75 -11.70
C GLU A 255 -4.42 10.28 -10.30
N LEU A 256 -4.88 9.58 -9.25
CA LEU A 256 -4.68 9.91 -7.84
C LEU A 256 -3.51 9.13 -7.25
#